data_e3f4e5b40fee069faa0be5646e5b7490
#
_entry.id   e3f4e5b40fee069faa0be5646e5b7490
#
_cell.length_a   1.000
_cell.length_b   1.000
_cell.length_c   1.000
_cell.angle_alpha   90.00
_cell.angle_beta   90.00
_cell.angle_gamma   90.00
#
_symmetry.space_group_name_H-M   'P 1'
#
loop_
_entity.id
_entity.type
_entity.pdbx_description
1 polymer ?
#
loop_
_entity_poly.entity_id
_entity_poly.type
_entity_poly.pdbx_seq_one_letter_code
_entity_poly.pdbx_strand_id
1 'polypeptide(L)'
;MMNSKLFTSASIGPLTLRNRTIRSAAFESMCPGNAPSRQLKDYHCSVAAGGVGMTTIAYAAVTQSGLSFDRQLWMRPEIIPGLREITDAVHKEGAAVSIQLG
;
A
#
# COMPACT_ATOMS: atom_id res chain seq x y z
N MET A 1 -27.31 -3.55 -9.03
CA MET A 1 -26.01 -3.65 -8.33
C MET A 1 -25.15 -4.76 -8.89
N MET A 2 -25.72 -5.90 -9.19
CA MET A 2 -24.97 -7.03 -9.73
C MET A 2 -24.28 -6.72 -11.05
N ASN A 3 -24.80 -5.74 -11.80
CA ASN A 3 -24.23 -5.34 -13.08
C ASN A 3 -23.29 -4.14 -12.98
N SER A 4 -22.93 -3.72 -11.76
CA SER A 4 -22.02 -2.60 -11.58
C SER A 4 -20.60 -3.00 -12.03
N LYS A 5 -20.02 -2.18 -12.89
CA LYS A 5 -18.63 -2.39 -13.32
C LYS A 5 -17.64 -2.21 -12.17
N LEU A 6 -18.03 -1.52 -11.11
CA LEU A 6 -17.18 -1.27 -9.96
C LEU A 6 -16.62 -2.57 -9.36
N PHE A 7 -17.42 -3.63 -9.34
CA PHE A 7 -17.04 -4.90 -8.74
C PHE A 7 -16.57 -5.93 -9.75
N THR A 8 -16.30 -5.53 -10.97
CA THR A 8 -15.69 -6.40 -11.97
C THR A 8 -14.19 -6.20 -11.99
N SER A 9 -13.44 -7.21 -12.46
CA SER A 9 -12.00 -7.11 -12.56
C SER A 9 -11.57 -6.03 -13.55
N ALA A 10 -10.37 -5.49 -13.36
CA ALA A 10 -9.76 -4.52 -14.24
C ALA A 10 -8.28 -4.80 -14.34
N SER A 11 -7.70 -4.51 -15.52
CA SER A 11 -6.26 -4.67 -15.74
C SER A 11 -5.58 -3.31 -15.79
N ILE A 12 -4.44 -3.20 -15.10
CA ILE A 12 -3.54 -2.05 -15.17
C ILE A 12 -2.19 -2.61 -15.60
N GLY A 13 -1.86 -2.45 -16.90
CA GLY A 13 -0.69 -3.12 -17.45
C GLY A 13 -0.80 -4.65 -17.25
N PRO A 14 0.24 -5.29 -16.72
CA PRO A 14 0.19 -6.73 -16.44
C PRO A 14 -0.56 -7.10 -15.17
N LEU A 15 -1.02 -6.12 -14.40
CA LEU A 15 -1.67 -6.35 -13.11
C LEU A 15 -3.18 -6.43 -13.28
N THR A 16 -3.79 -7.48 -12.73
CA THR A 16 -5.25 -7.63 -12.72
C THR A 16 -5.77 -7.40 -11.30
N LEU A 17 -6.66 -6.43 -11.15
CA LEU A 17 -7.33 -6.14 -9.90
C LEU A 17 -8.66 -6.90 -9.83
N ARG A 18 -9.02 -7.41 -8.65
CA ARG A 18 -10.28 -8.12 -8.45
C ARG A 18 -11.52 -7.22 -8.62
N ASN A 19 -11.34 -5.91 -8.42
CA ASN A 19 -12.38 -4.93 -8.68
C ASN A 19 -11.73 -3.56 -8.98
N ARG A 20 -12.56 -2.56 -9.24
CA ARG A 20 -12.10 -1.25 -9.70
C ARG A 20 -11.99 -0.22 -8.59
N THR A 21 -11.82 -0.67 -7.35
CA THR A 21 -11.61 0.24 -6.21
C THR A 21 -10.16 0.30 -5.84
N ILE A 22 -9.66 1.51 -5.61
CA ILE A 22 -8.28 1.77 -5.19
C ILE A 22 -8.34 2.72 -4.01
N ARG A 23 -7.73 2.31 -2.88
CA ARG A 23 -7.49 3.25 -1.80
C ARG A 23 -6.37 4.18 -2.24
N SER A 24 -6.68 5.45 -2.44
CA SER A 24 -5.69 6.43 -2.86
C SER A 24 -4.68 6.68 -1.74
N ALA A 25 -3.53 7.21 -2.13
CA ALA A 25 -2.47 7.53 -1.19
C ALA A 25 -2.94 8.58 -0.18
N ALA A 26 -2.78 8.28 1.11
CA ALA A 26 -3.05 9.21 2.20
C ALA A 26 -2.05 8.91 3.31
N PHE A 27 -1.36 9.93 3.78
CA PHE A 27 -0.28 9.77 4.74
C PHE A 27 -0.78 9.09 6.03
N GLU A 28 -0.20 7.94 6.38
CA GLU A 28 -0.64 7.16 7.53
C GLU A 28 0.09 7.53 8.83
N SER A 29 1.30 8.08 8.72
CA SER A 29 2.12 8.40 9.91
C SER A 29 2.39 7.18 10.79
N MET A 30 2.69 6.03 10.16
CA MET A 30 2.84 4.75 10.85
C MET A 30 4.22 4.14 10.70
N CYS A 31 5.23 4.94 10.32
CA CYS A 31 6.58 4.43 10.07
C CYS A 31 7.59 5.03 11.06
N PRO A 32 7.55 4.65 12.36
CA PRO A 32 8.55 5.11 13.31
C PRO A 32 9.93 4.65 12.86
N GLY A 33 10.93 5.54 13.00
CA GLY A 33 12.27 5.27 12.47
C GLY A 33 12.33 5.26 10.95
N ASN A 34 11.30 5.77 10.27
CA ASN A 34 11.22 5.87 8.82
C ASN A 34 11.31 4.49 8.13
N ALA A 35 10.76 3.49 8.78
CA ALA A 35 10.76 2.11 8.32
C ALA A 35 9.36 1.50 8.42
N PRO A 36 9.08 0.45 7.63
CA PRO A 36 7.81 -0.26 7.75
C PRO A 36 7.60 -0.78 9.17
N SER A 37 6.36 -0.77 9.60
CA SER A 37 5.98 -1.20 10.95
C SER A 37 4.87 -2.23 10.87
N ARG A 38 4.65 -2.94 11.99
CA ARG A 38 3.52 -3.84 12.12
C ARG A 38 2.20 -3.06 12.01
N GLN A 39 2.16 -1.86 12.57
CA GLN A 39 0.97 -1.01 12.48
C GLN A 39 0.62 -0.70 11.02
N LEU A 40 1.61 -0.35 10.20
CA LEU A 40 1.41 -0.08 8.78
C LEU A 40 0.90 -1.35 8.07
N LYS A 41 1.50 -2.49 8.35
CA LYS A 41 1.09 -3.77 7.80
C LYS A 41 -0.37 -4.09 8.16
N ASP A 42 -0.71 -4.00 9.44
CA ASP A 42 -2.06 -4.30 9.91
C ASP A 42 -3.09 -3.37 9.27
N TYR A 43 -2.74 -2.10 9.10
CA TYR A 43 -3.61 -1.12 8.48
C TYR A 43 -3.95 -1.51 7.03
N HIS A 44 -2.92 -1.77 6.22
CA HIS A 44 -3.15 -2.12 4.81
C HIS A 44 -3.79 -3.50 4.63
N CYS A 45 -3.49 -4.45 5.51
CA CYS A 45 -4.16 -5.74 5.51
C CYS A 45 -5.65 -5.59 5.84
N SER A 46 -5.98 -4.72 6.77
CA SER A 46 -7.38 -4.44 7.11
C SER A 46 -8.14 -3.83 5.93
N VAL A 47 -7.52 -2.88 5.23
CA VAL A 47 -8.10 -2.29 4.02
C VAL A 47 -8.30 -3.36 2.96
N ALA A 48 -7.31 -4.22 2.75
CA ALA A 48 -7.39 -5.30 1.77
C ALA A 48 -8.47 -6.32 2.14
N ALA A 49 -8.57 -6.68 3.41
CA ALA A 49 -9.59 -7.60 3.88
C ALA A 49 -11.01 -7.04 3.68
N GLY A 50 -11.15 -5.72 3.65
CA GLY A 50 -12.41 -5.05 3.37
C GLY A 50 -12.86 -5.14 1.91
N GLY A 51 -12.02 -5.66 1.00
CA GLY A 51 -12.41 -5.93 -0.37
C GLY A 51 -11.87 -4.99 -1.42
N VAL A 52 -11.01 -4.04 -1.07
CA VAL A 52 -10.44 -3.10 -2.05
C VAL A 52 -9.62 -3.85 -3.11
N GLY A 53 -9.64 -3.34 -4.34
CA GLY A 53 -8.82 -3.93 -5.41
C GLY A 53 -7.34 -3.65 -5.23
N MET A 54 -6.97 -2.45 -4.79
CA MET A 54 -5.59 -2.08 -4.53
C MET A 54 -5.53 -1.08 -3.38
N THR A 55 -4.55 -1.22 -2.50
CA THR A 55 -4.25 -0.23 -1.47
C THR A 55 -2.92 0.44 -1.79
N THR A 56 -2.78 1.72 -1.43
CA THR A 56 -1.58 2.51 -1.71
C THR A 56 -0.93 2.96 -0.41
N ILE A 57 0.32 2.55 -0.22
CA ILE A 57 1.13 2.99 0.92
C ILE A 57 1.57 4.44 0.65
N ALA A 58 1.42 5.32 1.61
CA ALA A 58 1.73 6.73 1.43
C ALA A 58 2.46 7.31 2.63
N TYR A 59 3.30 8.13 2.31
CA TYR A 59 4.13 8.20 1.10
C TYR A 59 5.59 8.09 1.52
N ALA A 60 6.43 7.70 0.61
CA ALA A 60 7.82 7.39 0.93
C ALA A 60 8.74 8.42 0.30
N ALA A 61 9.65 8.97 1.08
CA ALA A 61 10.71 9.82 0.58
C ALA A 61 11.73 8.97 -0.16
N VAL A 62 12.22 9.45 -1.30
CA VAL A 62 13.25 8.74 -2.07
C VAL A 62 14.66 9.00 -1.54
N THR A 63 14.82 10.08 -0.76
CA THR A 63 16.09 10.43 -0.09
C THR A 63 15.79 10.83 1.34
N GLN A 64 16.82 10.76 2.19
CA GLN A 64 16.67 11.19 3.57
C GLN A 64 16.30 12.67 3.66
N SER A 65 16.88 13.50 2.81
CA SER A 65 16.58 14.93 2.76
C SER A 65 15.16 15.25 2.31
N GLY A 66 14.48 14.30 1.68
CA GLY A 66 13.10 14.45 1.26
C GLY A 66 12.06 14.16 2.33
N LEU A 67 12.50 13.73 3.52
CA LEU A 67 11.57 13.46 4.62
C LEU A 67 10.90 14.74 5.08
N SER A 68 9.57 14.73 5.14
CA SER A 68 8.77 15.87 5.60
C SER A 68 8.20 15.65 7.01
N PHE A 69 8.10 14.40 7.45
CA PHE A 69 7.48 14.04 8.73
C PHE A 69 8.25 12.91 9.41
N ASP A 70 8.20 12.89 10.76
CA ASP A 70 8.94 11.92 11.57
C ASP A 70 8.60 10.46 11.26
N ARG A 71 7.34 10.18 10.97
CA ARG A 71 6.86 8.81 10.77
C ARG A 71 6.61 8.49 9.30
N GLN A 72 7.28 9.21 8.43
CA GLN A 72 7.25 8.96 6.99
C GLN A 72 8.24 7.87 6.63
N LEU A 73 7.86 7.02 5.70
CA LEU A 73 8.74 5.99 5.16
C LEU A 73 9.87 6.63 4.34
N TRP A 74 11.06 6.08 4.46
CA TRP A 74 12.22 6.49 3.66
C TRP A 74 12.72 5.29 2.88
N MET A 75 12.70 5.38 1.54
CA MET A 75 13.11 4.30 0.63
C MET A 75 14.62 4.09 0.67
N ARG A 76 15.03 2.92 1.10
CA ARG A 76 16.41 2.48 1.15
C ARG A 76 16.47 0.96 1.24
N PRO A 77 17.63 0.32 0.93
CA PRO A 77 17.69 -1.15 0.89
C PRO A 77 17.25 -1.83 2.19
N GLU A 78 17.50 -1.22 3.33
CA GLU A 78 17.21 -1.81 4.65
C GLU A 78 15.71 -2.07 4.88
N ILE A 79 14.83 -1.35 4.17
CA ILE A 79 13.39 -1.50 4.37
C ILE A 79 12.75 -2.53 3.44
N ILE A 80 13.50 -3.08 2.50
CA ILE A 80 12.95 -4.02 1.51
C ILE A 80 12.31 -5.24 2.18
N PRO A 81 12.94 -5.91 3.15
CA PRO A 81 12.29 -7.04 3.81
C PRO A 81 10.97 -6.69 4.47
N GLY A 82 10.90 -5.53 5.14
CA GLY A 82 9.67 -5.07 5.78
C GLY A 82 8.57 -4.74 4.77
N LEU A 83 8.92 -4.12 3.64
CA LEU A 83 7.96 -3.88 2.58
C LEU A 83 7.45 -5.18 1.97
N ARG A 84 8.33 -6.15 1.75
CA ARG A 84 7.93 -7.45 1.22
C ARG A 84 6.96 -8.16 2.15
N GLU A 85 7.18 -8.08 3.44
CA GLU A 85 6.25 -8.63 4.41
C GLU A 85 4.86 -8.02 4.27
N ILE A 86 4.78 -6.71 4.07
CA ILE A 86 3.51 -6.01 3.85
C ILE A 86 2.87 -6.43 2.53
N THR A 87 3.63 -6.43 1.44
CA THR A 87 3.08 -6.79 0.14
C THR A 87 2.58 -8.23 0.11
N ASP A 88 3.33 -9.15 0.70
CA ASP A 88 2.92 -10.56 0.77
C ASP A 88 1.61 -10.71 1.57
N ALA A 89 1.50 -10.00 2.69
CA ALA A 89 0.30 -10.08 3.52
C ALA A 89 -0.91 -9.47 2.82
N VAL A 90 -0.73 -8.35 2.12
CA VAL A 90 -1.81 -7.71 1.34
C VAL A 90 -2.26 -8.62 0.20
N HIS A 91 -1.30 -9.25 -0.51
CA HIS A 91 -1.61 -10.19 -1.58
C HIS A 91 -2.42 -11.38 -1.07
N LYS A 92 -2.14 -11.88 0.11
CA LYS A 92 -2.91 -12.98 0.72
C LYS A 92 -4.37 -12.59 0.93
N GLU A 93 -4.65 -11.31 1.17
CA GLU A 93 -6.01 -10.81 1.29
C GLU A 93 -6.67 -10.55 -0.06
N GLY A 94 -5.98 -10.80 -1.16
CA GLY A 94 -6.54 -10.69 -2.51
C GLY A 94 -6.46 -9.30 -3.13
N ALA A 95 -5.77 -8.37 -2.51
CA ALA A 95 -5.58 -7.02 -3.05
C ALA A 95 -4.19 -6.85 -3.64
N ALA A 96 -4.07 -5.92 -4.59
CA ALA A 96 -2.78 -5.40 -5.03
C ALA A 96 -2.33 -4.27 -4.11
N VAL A 97 -1.07 -3.91 -4.19
CA VAL A 97 -0.51 -2.82 -3.38
C VAL A 97 0.42 -1.97 -4.23
N SER A 98 0.34 -0.67 -4.03
CA SER A 98 1.23 0.31 -4.66
C SER A 98 1.81 1.22 -3.59
N ILE A 99 2.80 2.02 -3.96
CA ILE A 99 3.41 2.98 -3.05
C ILE A 99 3.56 4.31 -3.77
N GLN A 100 3.23 5.40 -3.09
CA GLN A 100 3.45 6.74 -3.60
C GLN A 100 4.83 7.22 -3.14
N LEU A 101 5.63 7.65 -4.10
CA LEU A 101 6.93 8.28 -3.83
C LEU A 101 6.76 9.80 -3.80
N GLY A 102 7.35 10.42 -2.83
CA GLY A 102 7.22 11.87 -2.72
C GLY A 102 8.21 12.52 -1.80
#